data_2e69afb82494ce6992f188d7c5c7d17f
#
_entry.id   2e69afb82494ce6992f188d7c5c7d17f
#
_cell.length_a   1.000
_cell.length_b   1.000
_cell.length_c   1.000
_cell.angle_alpha   90.00
_cell.angle_beta   90.00
_cell.angle_gamma   90.00
#
_symmetry.space_group_name_H-M   'P 1'
#
loop_
_entity.id
_entity.type
_entity.pdbx_description
1 polymer ?
#
loop_
_entity_poly.entity_id
_entity_poly.type
_entity_poly.pdbx_seq_one_letter_code
_entity_poly.pdbx_strand_id
1 'polypeptide(L)'
;AVDGETFGHHHKFGDMTLAHAFLHELKSRGIETVNFGTFLAANPPAHEVRIKPGPDGEGTAWSCAHGVRRWKGGCDCGGEGSFSLNWRLPLRAALISLRDAAANIYKAEGSKFFRAPWEARNAYADILLDRSPEAEEAFFSGNASRALSKAEKARAIELLEMQKHSMLMFTSCGWFFSDISRIEALQNLRYAARAAETMRRLGFENADRTFLSLLEMAHSNFPEAASGLKLYEKILTENSMAREKAGALIIAEAMLGSEESCAGCAALQAEQRTNKDGILAVRGKVMAPGPDGPFPMSFCCLRRGEEFPLIFFPARGREGGLKEIFTKESPADILAALEKDRGFTRISFEDFSWEEKTLYAWMLADSARNNHAAAIFGILEDYLYLLGRLPGKTLSSWAPLRAQAAAYAGQAAGIVFSRAQVSPSPAEIEKFSALAARLKAAGLEGGFAPSPEGSAELAAKTAEPALASPSPETLAPLRNLLKAALHLDAGDLLFHLQNYLMDLFAEAGKEKFTGETAAAVQEIYSLSGIIIERFNSRLEEMAGRK
;
A
#
# COMPACT_ATOMS: atom_id res chain seq x y z
N ALA A 1 11.84 -5.19 28.99
CA ALA A 1 10.88 -4.75 27.98
C ALA A 1 10.25 -3.45 28.47
N VAL A 2 10.02 -2.53 27.57
CA VAL A 2 9.33 -1.26 27.82
C VAL A 2 8.20 -1.12 26.80
N ASP A 3 7.17 -0.38 27.17
CA ASP A 3 6.11 0.01 26.27
C ASP A 3 6.69 0.90 25.17
N GLY A 4 6.31 0.66 23.91
CA GLY A 4 6.80 1.44 22.77
C GLY A 4 6.46 2.93 22.87
N GLU A 5 5.36 3.28 23.53
CA GLU A 5 4.93 4.66 23.76
C GLU A 5 5.86 5.42 24.71
N THR A 6 6.68 4.74 25.52
CA THR A 6 7.66 5.35 26.41
C THR A 6 8.63 6.25 25.64
N PHE A 7 8.96 5.86 24.40
CA PHE A 7 9.93 6.55 23.57
C PHE A 7 9.23 7.37 22.47
N GLY A 8 8.92 8.61 22.78
CA GLY A 8 8.36 9.57 21.85
C GLY A 8 6.99 10.12 22.25
N HIS A 9 6.12 9.31 22.87
CA HIS A 9 4.81 9.76 23.34
C HIS A 9 4.84 10.26 24.79
N HIS A 10 5.34 9.43 25.72
CA HIS A 10 5.34 9.78 27.16
C HIS A 10 6.52 10.67 27.58
N HIS A 11 7.63 10.60 26.88
CA HIS A 11 8.84 11.35 27.22
C HIS A 11 9.30 12.21 26.04
N LYS A 12 9.44 13.52 26.29
CA LYS A 12 10.00 14.45 25.30
C LYS A 12 11.40 13.99 24.89
N PHE A 13 11.67 13.94 23.59
CA PHE A 13 12.90 13.42 23.00
C PHE A 13 13.20 11.93 23.30
N GLY A 14 12.20 11.15 23.71
CA GLY A 14 12.35 9.72 23.95
C GLY A 14 12.74 8.93 22.70
N ASP A 15 12.22 9.31 21.54
CA ASP A 15 12.58 8.80 20.22
C ASP A 15 14.08 9.00 19.91
N MET A 16 14.63 10.18 20.15
CA MET A 16 16.05 10.49 19.98
C MET A 16 16.92 9.68 20.95
N THR A 17 16.47 9.55 22.21
CA THR A 17 17.16 8.73 23.23
C THR A 17 17.19 7.26 22.80
N LEU A 18 16.07 6.73 22.29
CA LEU A 18 15.99 5.36 21.77
C LEU A 18 16.92 5.15 20.58
N ALA A 19 16.88 6.06 19.60
CA ALA A 19 17.76 6.01 18.44
C ALA A 19 19.24 6.02 18.84
N HIS A 20 19.65 6.93 19.75
CA HIS A 20 21.01 6.97 20.26
C HIS A 20 21.40 5.67 20.97
N ALA A 21 20.53 5.14 21.84
CA ALA A 21 20.79 3.89 22.55
C ALA A 21 20.99 2.72 21.58
N PHE A 22 20.09 2.51 20.62
CA PHE A 22 20.15 1.36 19.71
C PHE A 22 21.25 1.50 18.64
N LEU A 23 21.40 2.66 18.05
CA LEU A 23 22.35 2.86 16.94
C LEU A 23 23.79 3.04 17.41
N HIS A 24 24.00 3.53 18.61
CA HIS A 24 25.31 3.91 19.11
C HIS A 24 25.71 3.14 20.37
N GLU A 25 25.00 3.34 21.50
CA GLU A 25 25.44 2.84 22.80
C GLU A 25 25.47 1.31 22.91
N LEU A 26 24.41 0.64 22.48
CA LEU A 26 24.37 -0.83 22.55
C LEU A 26 25.43 -1.44 21.65
N LYS A 27 25.54 -0.93 20.44
CA LYS A 27 26.54 -1.41 19.46
C LYS A 27 27.98 -1.18 19.96
N SER A 28 28.28 0.01 20.52
CA SER A 28 29.63 0.31 21.06
C SER A 28 30.02 -0.57 22.22
N ARG A 29 29.03 -1.10 22.96
CA ARG A 29 29.23 -2.03 24.09
C ARG A 29 29.23 -3.50 23.68
N GLY A 30 29.16 -3.79 22.39
CA GLY A 30 29.10 -5.17 21.87
C GLY A 30 27.78 -5.89 22.19
N ILE A 31 26.71 -5.16 22.50
CA ILE A 31 25.37 -5.72 22.75
C ILE A 31 24.65 -5.82 21.43
N GLU A 32 24.35 -7.03 21.02
CA GLU A 32 23.56 -7.31 19.82
C GLU A 32 22.08 -7.01 20.07
N THR A 33 21.46 -6.29 19.14
CA THR A 33 20.01 -6.05 19.14
C THR A 33 19.35 -7.00 18.15
N VAL A 34 18.37 -7.75 18.63
CA VAL A 34 17.63 -8.74 17.83
C VAL A 34 16.14 -8.54 17.97
N ASN A 35 15.36 -8.98 17.00
CA ASN A 35 13.90 -9.06 17.13
C ASN A 35 13.48 -10.33 17.90
N PHE A 36 12.22 -10.39 18.31
CA PHE A 36 11.70 -11.54 19.06
C PHE A 36 11.81 -12.87 18.31
N GLY A 37 11.61 -12.86 16.98
CA GLY A 37 11.71 -14.07 16.17
C GLY A 37 13.14 -14.63 16.17
N THR A 38 14.14 -13.79 15.93
CA THR A 38 15.56 -14.18 15.97
C THR A 38 15.94 -14.68 17.35
N PHE A 39 15.51 -13.98 18.42
CA PHE A 39 15.77 -14.41 19.80
C PHE A 39 15.17 -15.77 20.09
N LEU A 40 13.89 -16.01 19.75
CA LEU A 40 13.19 -17.27 19.98
C LEU A 40 13.75 -18.43 19.16
N ALA A 41 14.23 -18.16 17.95
CA ALA A 41 14.91 -19.17 17.12
C ALA A 41 16.19 -19.68 17.79
N ALA A 42 16.95 -18.77 18.42
CA ALA A 42 18.18 -19.11 19.15
C ALA A 42 17.88 -19.67 20.57
N ASN A 43 16.77 -19.27 21.18
CA ASN A 43 16.37 -19.59 22.55
C ASN A 43 14.93 -20.12 22.58
N PRO A 44 14.67 -21.34 22.13
CA PRO A 44 13.32 -21.92 22.15
C PRO A 44 12.74 -21.94 23.57
N PRO A 45 11.43 -21.63 23.75
CA PRO A 45 10.79 -21.68 25.07
C PRO A 45 10.89 -23.09 25.68
N ALA A 46 11.41 -23.14 26.89
CA ALA A 46 11.57 -24.42 27.63
C ALA A 46 10.53 -24.62 28.74
N HIS A 47 9.70 -23.60 29.01
CA HIS A 47 8.74 -23.61 30.11
C HIS A 47 7.39 -23.06 29.69
N GLU A 48 6.32 -23.65 30.17
CA GLU A 48 4.98 -23.09 30.12
C GLU A 48 4.74 -22.18 31.31
N VAL A 49 4.00 -21.07 31.08
CA VAL A 49 3.55 -20.18 32.15
C VAL A 49 2.04 -20.27 32.30
N ARG A 50 1.57 -20.28 33.56
CA ARG A 50 0.16 -20.13 33.87
C ARG A 50 -0.15 -18.72 34.30
N ILE A 51 -1.14 -18.11 33.65
CA ILE A 51 -1.66 -16.81 34.07
C ILE A 51 -2.37 -16.99 35.41
N LYS A 52 -2.09 -16.12 36.38
CA LYS A 52 -2.76 -16.14 37.68
C LYS A 52 -4.25 -15.93 37.51
N PRO A 53 -5.11 -16.81 38.07
CA PRO A 53 -6.56 -16.69 37.88
C PRO A 53 -7.18 -15.43 38.53
N GLY A 54 -6.48 -14.78 39.45
CA GLY A 54 -7.00 -13.64 40.20
C GLY A 54 -8.07 -14.02 41.23
N PRO A 55 -8.58 -13.04 42.02
CA PRO A 55 -9.55 -13.29 43.07
C PRO A 55 -10.86 -13.94 42.59
N ASP A 56 -11.32 -13.53 41.40
CA ASP A 56 -12.58 -13.98 40.80
C ASP A 56 -12.39 -15.18 39.85
N GLY A 57 -11.19 -15.75 39.78
CA GLY A 57 -10.89 -16.86 38.86
C GLY A 57 -10.87 -16.51 37.36
N GLU A 58 -11.01 -15.25 37.00
CA GLU A 58 -11.19 -14.75 35.62
C GLU A 58 -9.93 -14.15 35.01
N GLY A 59 -8.84 -14.10 35.78
CA GLY A 59 -7.58 -13.50 35.37
C GLY A 59 -7.20 -12.25 36.16
N THR A 60 -6.00 -11.76 35.89
CA THR A 60 -5.46 -10.52 36.46
C THR A 60 -5.05 -9.56 35.36
N ALA A 61 -4.98 -8.27 35.68
CA ALA A 61 -4.45 -7.24 34.82
C ALA A 61 -3.52 -6.32 35.59
N TRP A 62 -2.42 -5.92 34.99
CA TRP A 62 -1.47 -4.96 35.61
C TRP A 62 -2.09 -3.57 35.84
N SER A 63 -3.07 -3.19 35.01
CA SER A 63 -3.67 -1.85 35.00
C SER A 63 -5.04 -1.76 35.70
N CYS A 64 -5.52 -2.84 36.33
CA CYS A 64 -6.80 -2.84 37.03
C CYS A 64 -6.73 -3.73 38.28
N ALA A 65 -6.86 -3.11 39.47
CA ALA A 65 -6.86 -3.81 40.75
C ALA A 65 -8.04 -4.82 40.89
N HIS A 66 -9.11 -4.64 40.12
CA HIS A 66 -10.29 -5.50 40.09
C HIS A 66 -10.18 -6.64 39.04
N GLY A 67 -8.97 -7.08 38.72
CA GLY A 67 -8.74 -8.12 37.72
C GLY A 67 -9.12 -7.66 36.31
N VAL A 68 -10.04 -8.37 35.65
CA VAL A 68 -10.46 -8.06 34.29
C VAL A 68 -11.79 -7.29 34.19
N ARG A 69 -12.30 -6.74 35.30
CA ARG A 69 -13.61 -6.07 35.36
C ARG A 69 -13.71 -4.85 34.44
N ARG A 70 -12.60 -4.12 34.20
CA ARG A 70 -12.58 -3.01 33.23
C ARG A 70 -13.13 -3.43 31.87
N TRP A 71 -12.72 -4.57 31.37
CA TRP A 71 -13.10 -5.10 30.06
C TRP A 71 -14.44 -5.81 30.04
N LYS A 72 -14.98 -6.15 31.23
CA LYS A 72 -16.34 -6.67 31.39
C LYS A 72 -17.39 -5.59 31.55
N GLY A 73 -16.99 -4.34 31.75
CA GLY A 73 -17.88 -3.19 31.84
C GLY A 73 -18.32 -2.79 33.26
N GLY A 74 -17.72 -3.36 34.30
CA GLY A 74 -18.11 -3.11 35.70
C GLY A 74 -17.01 -2.56 36.59
N CYS A 75 -16.16 -1.64 36.10
CA CYS A 75 -15.07 -1.08 36.88
C CYS A 75 -14.89 0.41 36.58
N ASP A 76 -14.74 1.23 37.63
CA ASP A 76 -14.46 2.66 37.55
C ASP A 76 -12.95 3.00 37.52
N CYS A 77 -12.08 2.00 37.37
CA CYS A 77 -10.65 2.22 37.25
C CYS A 77 -10.29 2.95 35.96
N GLY A 78 -9.41 3.97 36.07
CA GLY A 78 -8.85 4.71 34.93
C GLY A 78 -9.77 5.78 34.38
N GLY A 79 -10.71 6.29 35.16
CA GLY A 79 -11.45 7.51 34.85
C GLY A 79 -10.57 8.74 35.02
N GLU A 80 -10.67 9.69 34.09
CA GLU A 80 -10.06 11.02 34.18
C GLU A 80 -11.08 11.98 34.77
N GLY A 81 -10.75 12.56 35.92
CA GLY A 81 -11.61 13.58 36.56
C GLY A 81 -13.00 13.04 36.92
N SER A 82 -14.04 13.77 36.51
CA SER A 82 -15.45 13.46 36.77
C SER A 82 -16.14 12.66 35.68
N PHE A 83 -15.43 12.06 34.73
CA PHE A 83 -16.02 11.32 33.64
C PHE A 83 -16.68 10.02 34.12
N SER A 84 -17.93 9.81 33.64
CA SER A 84 -18.66 8.56 33.84
C SER A 84 -18.10 7.46 32.94
N LEU A 85 -17.86 6.29 33.50
CA LEU A 85 -17.45 5.08 32.79
C LEU A 85 -18.61 4.13 32.47
N ASN A 86 -19.86 4.59 32.69
CA ASN A 86 -21.06 3.78 32.50
C ASN A 86 -21.31 3.35 31.06
N TRP A 87 -20.68 3.99 30.07
CA TRP A 87 -20.70 3.59 28.66
C TRP A 87 -20.10 2.21 28.39
N ARG A 88 -19.17 1.74 29.26
CA ARG A 88 -18.43 0.49 29.07
C ARG A 88 -19.33 -0.74 29.05
N LEU A 89 -20.33 -0.82 29.94
CA LEU A 89 -21.22 -1.96 30.02
C LEU A 89 -22.17 -2.06 28.82
N PRO A 90 -22.89 -1.00 28.41
CA PRO A 90 -23.71 -1.02 27.20
C PRO A 90 -22.88 -1.33 25.94
N LEU A 91 -21.70 -0.74 25.77
CA LEU A 91 -20.80 -1.06 24.64
C LEU A 91 -20.46 -2.55 24.64
N ARG A 92 -20.10 -3.11 25.80
CA ARG A 92 -19.78 -4.55 25.90
C ARG A 92 -20.98 -5.43 25.52
N ALA A 93 -22.17 -5.10 26.02
CA ALA A 93 -23.39 -5.82 25.71
C ALA A 93 -23.74 -5.73 24.23
N ALA A 94 -23.59 -4.56 23.61
CA ALA A 94 -23.81 -4.34 22.18
C ALA A 94 -22.87 -5.24 21.36
N LEU A 95 -21.57 -5.20 21.63
CA LEU A 95 -20.57 -6.00 20.89
C LEU A 95 -20.79 -7.51 21.09
N ILE A 96 -21.21 -7.96 22.28
CA ILE A 96 -21.58 -9.35 22.53
C ILE A 96 -22.75 -9.77 21.64
N SER A 97 -23.81 -8.95 21.55
CA SER A 97 -24.97 -9.27 20.72
C SER A 97 -24.59 -9.39 19.23
N LEU A 98 -23.70 -8.53 18.73
CA LEU A 98 -23.21 -8.58 17.35
C LEU A 98 -22.35 -9.82 17.11
N ARG A 99 -21.45 -10.15 18.05
CA ARG A 99 -20.62 -11.38 18.02
C ARG A 99 -21.49 -12.62 17.93
N ASP A 100 -22.53 -12.70 18.76
CA ASP A 100 -23.40 -13.88 18.84
C ASP A 100 -24.21 -14.03 17.56
N ALA A 101 -24.70 -12.91 16.97
CA ALA A 101 -25.32 -12.92 15.67
C ALA A 101 -24.35 -13.40 14.57
N ALA A 102 -23.10 -12.89 14.54
CA ALA A 102 -22.07 -13.34 13.62
C ALA A 102 -21.74 -14.82 13.79
N ALA A 103 -21.64 -15.30 15.03
CA ALA A 103 -21.35 -16.70 15.32
C ALA A 103 -22.48 -17.63 14.83
N ASN A 104 -23.75 -17.25 15.02
CA ASN A 104 -24.89 -18.01 14.54
C ASN A 104 -24.93 -18.06 13.00
N ILE A 105 -24.70 -16.94 12.33
CA ILE A 105 -24.60 -16.88 10.86
C ILE A 105 -23.44 -17.77 10.39
N TYR A 106 -22.26 -17.63 11.00
CA TYR A 106 -21.10 -18.42 10.63
C TYR A 106 -21.31 -19.92 10.80
N LYS A 107 -21.93 -20.33 11.91
CA LYS A 107 -22.26 -21.74 12.17
C LYS A 107 -23.18 -22.29 11.08
N ALA A 108 -24.23 -21.55 10.73
CA ALA A 108 -25.21 -22.01 9.73
C ALA A 108 -24.65 -22.01 8.31
N GLU A 109 -24.05 -20.91 7.88
CA GLU A 109 -23.52 -20.76 6.51
C GLU A 109 -22.19 -21.51 6.31
N GLY A 110 -21.28 -21.44 7.28
CA GLY A 110 -19.98 -22.10 7.23
C GLY A 110 -20.08 -23.62 7.12
N SER A 111 -21.13 -24.23 7.70
CA SER A 111 -21.39 -25.67 7.56
C SER A 111 -21.69 -26.13 6.14
N LYS A 112 -22.03 -25.19 5.23
CA LYS A 112 -22.22 -25.49 3.80
C LYS A 112 -20.90 -25.66 3.04
N PHE A 113 -19.81 -25.13 3.59
CA PHE A 113 -18.50 -25.08 2.96
C PHE A 113 -17.45 -25.91 3.70
N PHE A 114 -17.45 -25.91 5.04
CA PHE A 114 -16.42 -26.51 5.87
C PHE A 114 -16.90 -27.79 6.54
N ARG A 115 -16.00 -28.77 6.71
CA ARG A 115 -16.26 -30.00 7.48
C ARG A 115 -16.47 -29.69 8.96
N ALA A 116 -15.64 -28.81 9.50
CA ALA A 116 -15.70 -28.34 10.88
C ALA A 116 -15.50 -26.81 10.88
N PRO A 117 -16.58 -26.01 10.82
CA PRO A 117 -16.48 -24.54 10.65
C PRO A 117 -15.57 -23.86 11.66
N TRP A 118 -15.63 -24.25 12.94
CA TRP A 118 -14.83 -23.63 13.99
C TRP A 118 -13.34 -23.97 13.89
N GLU A 119 -12.99 -25.15 13.43
CA GLU A 119 -11.61 -25.54 13.14
C GLU A 119 -11.09 -24.79 11.92
N ALA A 120 -11.90 -24.67 10.86
CA ALA A 120 -11.57 -23.86 9.70
C ALA A 120 -11.34 -22.38 10.08
N ARG A 121 -12.17 -21.80 10.98
CA ARG A 121 -11.94 -20.46 11.50
C ARG A 121 -10.58 -20.34 12.20
N ASN A 122 -10.21 -21.32 12.99
CA ASN A 122 -8.93 -21.31 13.72
C ASN A 122 -7.74 -21.44 12.74
N ALA A 123 -7.86 -22.29 11.71
CA ALA A 123 -6.86 -22.46 10.66
C ALA A 123 -6.78 -21.25 9.69
N TYR A 124 -7.75 -20.34 9.72
CA TYR A 124 -7.73 -19.13 8.88
C TYR A 124 -6.54 -18.21 9.18
N ALA A 125 -5.92 -18.34 10.34
CA ALA A 125 -4.69 -17.63 10.68
C ALA A 125 -3.58 -17.87 9.64
N ASP A 126 -3.49 -19.07 9.06
CA ASP A 126 -2.47 -19.42 8.07
C ASP A 126 -2.63 -18.59 6.78
N ILE A 127 -3.87 -18.36 6.32
CA ILE A 127 -4.15 -17.47 5.18
C ILE A 127 -3.85 -16.01 5.52
N LEU A 128 -4.04 -15.58 6.77
CA LEU A 128 -3.73 -14.20 7.18
C LEU A 128 -2.22 -13.93 7.17
N LEU A 129 -1.40 -14.95 7.42
CA LEU A 129 0.06 -14.90 7.40
C LEU A 129 0.64 -15.04 5.98
N ASP A 130 0.02 -15.87 5.15
CA ASP A 130 0.41 -16.09 3.76
C ASP A 130 -0.84 -16.05 2.85
N ARG A 131 -0.96 -14.99 2.05
CA ARG A 131 -2.09 -14.78 1.12
C ARG A 131 -1.80 -15.28 -0.29
N SER A 132 -0.81 -16.15 -0.46
CA SER A 132 -0.52 -16.76 -1.76
C SER A 132 -1.69 -17.65 -2.22
N PRO A 133 -1.88 -17.81 -3.54
CA PRO A 133 -2.86 -18.75 -4.08
C PRO A 133 -2.64 -20.19 -3.59
N GLU A 134 -1.40 -20.57 -3.36
CA GLU A 134 -0.98 -21.89 -2.87
C GLU A 134 -1.44 -22.11 -1.43
N ALA A 135 -1.29 -21.11 -0.56
CA ALA A 135 -1.77 -21.17 0.83
C ALA A 135 -3.29 -21.22 0.90
N GLU A 136 -4.00 -20.45 0.04
CA GLU A 136 -5.45 -20.53 -0.06
C GLU A 136 -5.92 -21.91 -0.51
N GLU A 137 -5.29 -22.49 -1.52
CA GLU A 137 -5.65 -23.83 -2.00
C GLU A 137 -5.38 -24.92 -0.94
N ALA A 138 -4.26 -24.83 -0.24
CA ALA A 138 -3.93 -25.74 0.88
C ALA A 138 -4.97 -25.63 2.00
N PHE A 139 -5.39 -24.43 2.36
CA PHE A 139 -6.42 -24.20 3.36
C PHE A 139 -7.76 -24.86 2.98
N PHE A 140 -8.25 -24.62 1.75
CA PHE A 140 -9.50 -25.22 1.31
C PHE A 140 -9.41 -26.73 1.16
N SER A 141 -8.31 -27.27 0.67
CA SER A 141 -8.06 -28.71 0.61
C SER A 141 -8.13 -29.36 2.00
N GLY A 142 -7.57 -28.70 3.03
CA GLY A 142 -7.57 -29.15 4.41
C GLY A 142 -8.93 -29.05 5.12
N ASN A 143 -9.73 -28.01 4.84
CA ASN A 143 -10.88 -27.64 5.64
C ASN A 143 -12.23 -27.76 4.93
N ALA A 144 -12.30 -27.70 3.59
CA ALA A 144 -13.56 -27.74 2.87
C ALA A 144 -14.21 -29.13 2.94
N SER A 145 -15.53 -29.18 3.01
CA SER A 145 -16.33 -30.42 3.01
C SER A 145 -16.39 -31.11 1.64
N ARG A 146 -16.15 -30.36 0.57
CA ARG A 146 -16.14 -30.76 -0.85
C ARG A 146 -15.31 -29.78 -1.68
N ALA A 147 -15.14 -30.08 -2.96
CA ALA A 147 -14.61 -29.09 -3.90
C ALA A 147 -15.56 -27.87 -4.00
N LEU A 148 -15.00 -26.68 -3.84
CA LEU A 148 -15.72 -25.42 -3.90
C LEU A 148 -15.39 -24.67 -5.19
N SER A 149 -16.41 -24.08 -5.81
CA SER A 149 -16.24 -23.13 -6.91
C SER A 149 -15.57 -21.85 -6.42
N LYS A 150 -15.02 -21.04 -7.33
CA LYS A 150 -14.41 -19.73 -7.00
C LYS A 150 -15.37 -18.82 -6.23
N ALA A 151 -16.65 -18.78 -6.60
CA ALA A 151 -17.67 -17.97 -5.92
C ALA A 151 -17.94 -18.48 -4.49
N GLU A 152 -17.95 -19.80 -4.29
CA GLU A 152 -18.12 -20.39 -2.96
C GLU A 152 -16.90 -20.17 -2.07
N LYS A 153 -15.68 -20.28 -2.60
CA LYS A 153 -14.46 -19.92 -1.87
C LYS A 153 -14.51 -18.46 -1.41
N ALA A 154 -14.85 -17.53 -2.31
CA ALA A 154 -14.98 -16.11 -1.96
C ALA A 154 -16.02 -15.88 -0.83
N ARG A 155 -17.19 -16.53 -0.90
CA ARG A 155 -18.21 -16.45 0.15
C ARG A 155 -17.74 -17.06 1.47
N ALA A 156 -16.99 -18.15 1.43
CA ALA A 156 -16.40 -18.79 2.61
C ALA A 156 -15.36 -17.87 3.29
N ILE A 157 -14.53 -17.20 2.50
CA ILE A 157 -13.58 -16.18 3.01
C ILE A 157 -14.34 -14.99 3.63
N GLU A 158 -15.40 -14.50 3.03
CA GLU A 158 -16.22 -13.43 3.65
C GLU A 158 -16.77 -13.83 5.02
N LEU A 159 -17.20 -15.08 5.19
CA LEU A 159 -17.64 -15.60 6.48
C LEU A 159 -16.50 -15.65 7.52
N LEU A 160 -15.30 -16.00 7.10
CA LEU A 160 -14.10 -16.00 7.96
C LEU A 160 -13.66 -14.59 8.33
N GLU A 161 -13.70 -13.64 7.38
CA GLU A 161 -13.43 -12.22 7.63
C GLU A 161 -14.44 -11.61 8.61
N MET A 162 -15.73 -11.97 8.49
CA MET A 162 -16.75 -11.58 9.47
C MET A 162 -16.38 -12.05 10.88
N GLN A 163 -15.92 -13.30 11.03
CA GLN A 163 -15.48 -13.85 12.32
C GLN A 163 -14.22 -13.13 12.84
N LYS A 164 -13.26 -12.85 11.98
CA LYS A 164 -12.06 -12.06 12.34
C LYS A 164 -12.45 -10.71 12.93
N HIS A 165 -13.31 -9.96 12.25
CA HIS A 165 -13.75 -8.65 12.74
C HIS A 165 -14.60 -8.76 14.02
N SER A 166 -15.38 -9.83 14.17
CA SER A 166 -16.12 -10.13 15.41
C SER A 166 -15.22 -10.37 16.63
N MET A 167 -13.98 -10.81 16.42
CA MET A 167 -12.99 -10.93 17.50
C MET A 167 -12.25 -9.62 17.74
N LEU A 168 -11.82 -8.93 16.66
CA LEU A 168 -11.07 -7.69 16.73
C LEU A 168 -11.85 -6.55 17.42
N MET A 169 -13.19 -6.52 17.33
CA MET A 169 -13.99 -5.51 18.01
C MET A 169 -13.94 -5.59 19.56
N PHE A 170 -13.27 -6.60 20.12
CA PHE A 170 -12.99 -6.73 21.54
C PHE A 170 -11.54 -6.37 21.93
N THR A 171 -10.84 -5.63 21.07
CA THR A 171 -9.49 -5.13 21.37
C THR A 171 -9.49 -4.36 22.68
N SER A 172 -8.60 -4.74 23.61
CA SER A 172 -8.64 -4.35 25.02
C SER A 172 -8.50 -2.83 25.23
N CYS A 173 -7.75 -2.13 24.37
CA CYS A 173 -7.56 -0.67 24.44
C CYS A 173 -8.90 0.09 24.39
N GLY A 174 -9.95 -0.45 23.76
CA GLY A 174 -11.25 0.19 23.68
C GLY A 174 -11.94 0.46 25.02
N TRP A 175 -11.54 -0.21 26.10
CA TRP A 175 -12.04 0.02 27.47
C TRP A 175 -11.05 0.70 28.40
N PHE A 176 -9.87 1.10 27.89
CA PHE A 176 -8.80 1.61 28.73
C PHE A 176 -9.03 3.06 29.14
N PHE A 177 -9.47 3.90 28.22
CA PHE A 177 -9.62 5.35 28.38
C PHE A 177 -11.00 5.75 28.93
N SER A 178 -11.19 7.06 29.15
CA SER A 178 -12.29 7.60 29.97
C SER A 178 -13.60 7.77 29.20
N ASP A 179 -13.57 7.78 27.85
CA ASP A 179 -14.75 8.06 27.04
C ASP A 179 -14.84 7.21 25.78
N ILE A 180 -16.08 6.88 25.38
CA ILE A 180 -16.36 6.09 24.19
C ILE A 180 -15.99 6.79 22.87
N SER A 181 -15.86 8.12 22.88
CA SER A 181 -15.45 8.91 21.72
C SER A 181 -13.94 8.92 21.47
N ARG A 182 -13.15 8.30 22.32
CA ARG A 182 -11.69 8.17 22.14
C ARG A 182 -11.38 7.19 21.01
N ILE A 183 -10.23 7.40 20.36
CA ILE A 183 -9.84 6.67 19.15
C ILE A 183 -9.81 5.16 19.35
N GLU A 184 -9.50 4.69 20.56
CA GLU A 184 -9.40 3.28 20.90
C GLU A 184 -10.77 2.61 20.94
N ALA A 185 -11.78 3.25 21.52
CA ALA A 185 -13.16 2.76 21.51
C ALA A 185 -13.78 2.89 20.10
N LEU A 186 -13.47 3.98 19.38
CA LEU A 186 -13.87 4.14 17.98
C LEU A 186 -13.28 3.04 17.10
N GLN A 187 -12.06 2.57 17.38
CA GLN A 187 -11.46 1.45 16.64
C GLN A 187 -12.26 0.16 16.84
N ASN A 188 -12.75 -0.12 18.06
CA ASN A 188 -13.63 -1.27 18.30
C ASN A 188 -14.95 -1.14 17.52
N LEU A 189 -15.53 0.08 17.46
CA LEU A 189 -16.72 0.35 16.65
C LEU A 189 -16.48 0.21 15.15
N ARG A 190 -15.27 0.56 14.65
CA ARG A 190 -14.87 0.33 13.25
C ARG A 190 -14.83 -1.15 12.92
N TYR A 191 -14.27 -2.00 13.79
CA TYR A 191 -14.30 -3.44 13.61
C TYR A 191 -15.73 -4.00 13.64
N ALA A 192 -16.57 -3.50 14.56
CA ALA A 192 -18.00 -3.87 14.61
C ALA A 192 -18.73 -3.46 13.31
N ALA A 193 -18.45 -2.27 12.77
CA ALA A 193 -18.99 -1.81 11.50
C ALA A 193 -18.61 -2.75 10.33
N ARG A 194 -17.37 -3.25 10.30
CA ARG A 194 -16.92 -4.21 9.29
C ARG A 194 -17.64 -5.56 9.42
N ALA A 195 -17.80 -6.08 10.64
CA ALA A 195 -18.55 -7.32 10.88
C ALA A 195 -20.02 -7.17 10.43
N ALA A 196 -20.69 -6.11 10.84
CA ALA A 196 -22.08 -5.83 10.47
C ALA A 196 -22.26 -5.60 8.97
N GLU A 197 -21.35 -4.92 8.31
CA GLU A 197 -21.36 -4.74 6.86
C GLU A 197 -21.22 -6.07 6.12
N THR A 198 -20.32 -6.93 6.58
CA THR A 198 -20.16 -8.27 5.98
C THR A 198 -21.41 -9.12 6.16
N MET A 199 -22.06 -9.07 7.33
CA MET A 199 -23.36 -9.71 7.51
C MET A 199 -24.39 -9.25 6.48
N ARG A 200 -24.49 -7.94 6.24
CA ARG A 200 -25.43 -7.37 5.25
C ARG A 200 -25.08 -7.81 3.83
N ARG A 201 -23.81 -7.85 3.45
CA ARG A 201 -23.38 -8.38 2.13
C ARG A 201 -23.75 -9.86 1.95
N LEU A 202 -23.68 -10.62 3.02
CA LEU A 202 -24.07 -12.04 3.03
C LEU A 202 -25.60 -12.24 3.00
N GLY A 203 -26.40 -11.16 3.07
CA GLY A 203 -27.86 -11.19 3.00
C GLY A 203 -28.58 -11.10 4.37
N PHE A 204 -27.86 -10.84 5.45
CA PHE A 204 -28.41 -10.77 6.83
C PHE A 204 -28.62 -9.32 7.28
N GLU A 205 -29.50 -8.59 6.61
CA GLU A 205 -29.66 -7.13 6.76
C GLU A 205 -30.12 -6.64 8.14
N ASN A 206 -30.75 -7.49 8.95
CA ASN A 206 -31.28 -7.10 10.27
C ASN A 206 -30.53 -7.76 11.45
N ALA A 207 -29.40 -8.41 11.20
CA ALA A 207 -28.68 -9.16 12.22
C ALA A 207 -28.04 -8.24 13.30
N ASP A 208 -27.86 -6.98 13.01
CA ASP A 208 -27.27 -5.96 13.89
C ASP A 208 -28.31 -5.12 14.68
N ARG A 209 -29.60 -5.41 14.59
CA ARG A 209 -30.65 -4.58 15.22
C ARG A 209 -30.49 -4.47 16.75
N THR A 210 -30.24 -5.58 17.43
CA THR A 210 -30.02 -5.60 18.89
C THR A 210 -28.74 -4.84 19.27
N PHE A 211 -27.68 -4.98 18.47
CA PHE A 211 -26.44 -4.24 18.64
C PHE A 211 -26.67 -2.72 18.60
N LEU A 212 -27.41 -2.22 17.61
CA LEU A 212 -27.71 -0.80 17.47
C LEU A 212 -28.51 -0.26 18.67
N SER A 213 -29.53 -1.00 19.13
CA SER A 213 -30.34 -0.62 20.28
C SER A 213 -29.53 -0.55 21.59
N LEU A 214 -28.62 -1.48 21.81
CA LEU A 214 -27.75 -1.49 22.98
C LEU A 214 -26.68 -0.39 22.89
N LEU A 215 -26.19 -0.11 21.70
CA LEU A 215 -25.17 0.90 21.46
C LEU A 215 -25.67 2.33 21.72
N GLU A 216 -26.97 2.58 21.50
CA GLU A 216 -27.62 3.85 21.87
C GLU A 216 -27.50 4.15 23.37
N MET A 217 -27.47 3.12 24.22
CA MET A 217 -27.34 3.28 25.68
C MET A 217 -25.92 3.61 26.14
N ALA A 218 -24.93 3.52 25.27
CA ALA A 218 -23.52 3.82 25.58
C ALA A 218 -23.26 5.33 25.42
N HIS A 219 -23.64 6.13 26.42
CA HIS A 219 -23.53 7.59 26.37
C HIS A 219 -22.09 8.08 26.56
N SER A 220 -21.67 9.02 25.72
CA SER A 220 -20.43 9.77 25.87
C SER A 220 -20.54 10.83 26.97
N ASN A 221 -19.42 11.18 27.59
CA ASN A 221 -19.32 12.34 28.46
C ASN A 221 -19.34 13.68 27.69
N PHE A 222 -19.15 13.63 26.39
CA PHE A 222 -19.16 14.80 25.51
C PHE A 222 -20.51 14.90 24.78
N PRO A 223 -21.26 16.01 24.97
CA PRO A 223 -22.60 16.18 24.35
C PRO A 223 -22.58 16.06 22.82
N GLU A 224 -21.53 16.52 22.17
CA GLU A 224 -21.35 16.46 20.72
C GLU A 224 -21.18 15.03 20.18
N ALA A 225 -20.66 14.12 20.98
CA ALA A 225 -20.56 12.71 20.65
C ALA A 225 -21.85 11.92 20.94
N ALA A 226 -22.66 12.43 21.87
CA ALA A 226 -23.95 11.90 22.30
C ALA A 226 -23.90 10.44 22.76
N SER A 227 -23.97 9.49 21.85
CA SER A 227 -24.02 8.05 22.15
C SER A 227 -23.11 7.23 21.21
N GLY A 228 -22.89 5.99 21.60
CA GLY A 228 -22.16 5.03 20.74
C GLY A 228 -22.83 4.81 19.40
N LEU A 229 -24.18 4.89 19.31
CA LEU A 229 -24.89 4.81 18.04
C LEU A 229 -24.54 6.00 17.13
N LYS A 230 -24.53 7.22 17.66
CA LYS A 230 -24.14 8.41 16.88
C LYS A 230 -22.70 8.32 16.37
N LEU A 231 -21.77 7.85 17.20
CA LEU A 231 -20.39 7.61 16.81
C LEU A 231 -20.30 6.52 15.73
N TYR A 232 -21.09 5.47 15.85
CA TYR A 232 -21.16 4.39 14.86
C TYR A 232 -21.72 4.88 13.50
N GLU A 233 -22.79 5.66 13.50
CA GLU A 233 -23.36 6.28 12.30
C GLU A 233 -22.32 7.18 11.60
N LYS A 234 -21.55 7.95 12.37
CA LYS A 234 -20.45 8.76 11.85
C LYS A 234 -19.37 7.89 11.19
N ILE A 235 -18.97 6.80 11.84
CA ILE A 235 -18.01 5.82 11.26
C ILE A 235 -18.52 5.23 9.94
N LEU A 236 -19.80 4.87 9.86
CA LEU A 236 -20.39 4.36 8.62
C LEU A 236 -20.32 5.39 7.49
N THR A 237 -20.61 6.66 7.80
CA THR A 237 -20.52 7.76 6.83
C THR A 237 -19.07 7.99 6.38
N GLU A 238 -18.12 8.05 7.31
CA GLU A 238 -16.69 8.19 7.01
C GLU A 238 -16.17 7.03 6.15
N ASN A 239 -16.55 5.80 6.46
CA ASN A 239 -16.14 4.62 5.69
C ASN A 239 -16.72 4.62 4.27
N SER A 240 -17.96 5.05 4.08
CA SER A 240 -18.56 5.19 2.75
C SER A 240 -17.80 6.24 1.94
N MET A 241 -17.62 7.44 2.49
CA MET A 241 -16.89 8.50 1.82
C MET A 241 -15.43 8.13 1.49
N ALA A 242 -14.75 7.40 2.37
CA ALA A 242 -13.37 6.96 2.11
C ALA A 242 -13.28 6.02 0.91
N ARG A 243 -14.25 5.11 0.73
CA ARG A 243 -14.33 4.21 -0.43
C ARG A 243 -14.63 4.96 -1.71
N GLU A 244 -15.59 5.86 -1.66
CA GLU A 244 -16.00 6.69 -2.80
C GLU A 244 -14.83 7.59 -3.22
N LYS A 245 -14.10 8.19 -2.28
CA LYS A 245 -12.89 8.95 -2.56
C LYS A 245 -11.78 8.10 -3.19
N ALA A 246 -11.51 6.91 -2.65
CA ALA A 246 -10.53 5.99 -3.22
C ALA A 246 -10.90 5.59 -4.66
N GLY A 247 -12.17 5.26 -4.90
CA GLY A 247 -12.68 5.01 -6.25
C GLY A 247 -12.58 6.23 -7.16
N ALA A 248 -12.86 7.41 -6.63
CA ALA A 248 -12.78 8.66 -7.37
C ALA A 248 -11.34 9.02 -7.78
N LEU A 249 -10.33 8.76 -6.94
CA LEU A 249 -8.93 8.95 -7.33
C LEU A 249 -8.52 8.03 -8.49
N ILE A 250 -8.92 6.76 -8.46
CA ILE A 250 -8.65 5.81 -9.56
C ILE A 250 -9.34 6.27 -10.86
N ILE A 251 -10.60 6.74 -10.76
CA ILE A 251 -11.33 7.26 -11.92
C ILE A 251 -10.63 8.51 -12.46
N ALA A 252 -10.24 9.43 -11.58
CA ALA A 252 -9.56 10.66 -11.94
C ALA A 252 -8.21 10.38 -12.63
N GLU A 253 -7.42 9.45 -12.10
CA GLU A 253 -6.16 8.99 -12.71
C GLU A 253 -6.40 8.42 -14.11
N ALA A 254 -7.33 7.48 -14.24
CA ALA A 254 -7.67 6.88 -15.53
C ALA A 254 -8.16 7.90 -16.56
N MET A 255 -8.78 9.00 -16.10
CA MET A 255 -9.26 10.09 -16.96
C MET A 255 -8.15 11.05 -17.40
N LEU A 256 -6.97 11.04 -16.76
CA LEU A 256 -5.82 11.87 -17.15
C LEU A 256 -5.04 11.29 -18.33
N GLY A 257 -5.13 9.99 -18.56
CA GLY A 257 -4.53 9.33 -19.72
C GLY A 257 -5.20 9.71 -21.04
N SER A 258 -4.55 9.40 -22.18
CA SER A 258 -5.19 9.47 -23.49
C SER A 258 -6.43 8.57 -23.56
N GLU A 259 -7.37 8.88 -24.46
CA GLU A 259 -8.62 8.10 -24.60
C GLU A 259 -8.37 6.57 -24.76
N GLU A 260 -7.22 6.19 -25.31
CA GLU A 260 -6.78 4.80 -25.46
C GLU A 260 -6.26 4.17 -24.16
N SER A 261 -5.69 4.96 -23.24
CA SER A 261 -5.10 4.44 -21.98
C SER A 261 -6.15 4.07 -20.94
N CYS A 262 -7.33 4.67 -20.97
CA CYS A 262 -8.45 4.27 -20.11
C CYS A 262 -8.96 2.84 -20.35
N ALA A 263 -8.71 2.25 -21.52
CA ALA A 263 -9.10 0.88 -21.83
C ALA A 263 -8.19 -0.19 -21.21
N GLY A 264 -6.98 0.19 -20.76
CA GLY A 264 -5.96 -0.71 -20.23
C GLY A 264 -5.88 -0.77 -18.71
N CYS A 265 -6.60 0.09 -17.96
CA CYS A 265 -6.57 0.06 -16.51
C CYS A 265 -7.45 -1.09 -15.98
N ALA A 266 -6.83 -2.15 -15.48
CA ALA A 266 -7.54 -3.33 -14.94
C ALA A 266 -8.53 -2.98 -13.80
N ALA A 267 -8.39 -1.82 -13.20
CA ALA A 267 -9.23 -1.32 -12.11
C ALA A 267 -10.48 -0.54 -12.59
N LEU A 268 -10.57 -0.15 -13.88
CA LEU A 268 -11.68 0.65 -14.42
C LEU A 268 -12.25 0.04 -15.70
N GLN A 269 -13.56 -0.17 -15.74
CA GLN A 269 -14.32 -0.63 -16.90
C GLN A 269 -15.34 0.44 -17.31
N ALA A 270 -15.02 1.22 -18.36
CA ALA A 270 -15.96 2.14 -18.96
C ALA A 270 -17.03 1.38 -19.78
N GLU A 271 -18.30 1.62 -19.49
CA GLU A 271 -19.43 0.99 -20.18
C GLU A 271 -20.03 1.89 -21.27
N GLN A 272 -20.06 3.20 -21.01
CA GLN A 272 -20.58 4.21 -21.96
C GLN A 272 -19.78 5.50 -21.86
N ARG A 273 -19.60 6.17 -23.00
CA ARG A 273 -18.95 7.49 -23.10
C ARG A 273 -19.75 8.40 -24.01
N THR A 274 -19.80 9.68 -23.67
CA THR A 274 -20.29 10.75 -24.54
C THR A 274 -19.43 11.99 -24.37
N ASN A 275 -19.08 12.64 -25.48
CA ASN A 275 -18.31 13.88 -25.47
C ASN A 275 -19.07 14.91 -26.31
N LYS A 276 -19.51 15.98 -25.67
CA LYS A 276 -20.23 17.06 -26.32
C LYS A 276 -19.96 18.37 -25.58
N ASP A 277 -19.83 19.45 -26.31
CA ASP A 277 -19.61 20.81 -25.78
C ASP A 277 -18.38 20.92 -24.84
N GLY A 278 -17.32 20.14 -25.15
CA GLY A 278 -16.08 20.10 -24.35
C GLY A 278 -16.21 19.40 -22.99
N ILE A 279 -17.31 18.69 -22.76
CA ILE A 279 -17.52 17.90 -21.55
C ILE A 279 -17.54 16.41 -21.93
N LEU A 280 -16.63 15.65 -21.34
CA LEU A 280 -16.61 14.20 -21.41
C LEU A 280 -17.41 13.62 -20.26
N ALA A 281 -18.43 12.83 -20.54
CA ALA A 281 -19.15 12.03 -19.55
C ALA A 281 -18.86 10.54 -19.76
N VAL A 282 -18.54 9.83 -18.68
CA VAL A 282 -18.23 8.40 -18.68
C VAL A 282 -19.03 7.70 -17.58
N ARG A 283 -19.67 6.61 -17.92
CA ARG A 283 -20.31 5.69 -16.98
C ARG A 283 -19.60 4.33 -17.02
N GLY A 284 -19.42 3.71 -15.87
CA GLY A 284 -18.73 2.42 -15.81
C GLY A 284 -18.68 1.83 -14.41
N LYS A 285 -17.72 0.94 -14.25
CA LYS A 285 -17.38 0.31 -12.97
C LYS A 285 -15.91 0.55 -12.64
N VAL A 286 -15.62 0.76 -11.38
CA VAL A 286 -14.26 0.88 -10.82
C VAL A 286 -14.08 -0.17 -9.74
N MET A 287 -12.93 -0.81 -9.70
CA MET A 287 -12.52 -1.68 -8.59
C MET A 287 -11.82 -0.83 -7.53
N ALA A 288 -12.59 -0.40 -6.54
CA ALA A 288 -12.06 0.40 -5.44
C ALA A 288 -11.33 -0.49 -4.42
N PRO A 289 -10.21 -0.02 -3.83
CA PRO A 289 -9.53 -0.76 -2.79
C PRO A 289 -10.41 -0.84 -1.53
N GLY A 290 -10.40 -2.00 -0.90
CA GLY A 290 -11.06 -2.22 0.36
C GLY A 290 -10.18 -3.07 1.29
N PRO A 291 -10.39 -3.03 2.59
CA PRO A 291 -9.57 -3.78 3.55
C PRO A 291 -9.69 -5.31 3.40
N ASP A 292 -10.77 -5.77 2.77
CA ASP A 292 -11.01 -7.19 2.48
C ASP A 292 -10.72 -7.53 1.01
N GLY A 293 -10.06 -6.63 0.28
CA GLY A 293 -9.75 -6.73 -1.15
C GLY A 293 -10.57 -5.76 -2.01
N PRO A 294 -10.21 -5.67 -3.31
CA PRO A 294 -10.90 -4.78 -4.24
C PRO A 294 -12.38 -5.17 -4.40
N PHE A 295 -13.26 -4.17 -4.49
CA PHE A 295 -14.69 -4.38 -4.72
C PHE A 295 -15.22 -3.45 -5.82
N PRO A 296 -16.22 -3.90 -6.62
CA PRO A 296 -16.73 -3.13 -7.74
C PRO A 296 -17.68 -2.02 -7.26
N MET A 297 -17.49 -0.81 -7.80
CA MET A 297 -18.40 0.33 -7.63
C MET A 297 -18.84 0.85 -9.00
N SER A 298 -20.14 1.04 -9.20
CA SER A 298 -20.66 1.75 -10.37
C SER A 298 -20.43 3.24 -10.21
N PHE A 299 -20.11 3.96 -11.29
CA PHE A 299 -19.88 5.40 -11.28
C PHE A 299 -20.40 6.09 -12.53
N CYS A 300 -20.61 7.39 -12.42
CA CYS A 300 -20.64 8.32 -13.53
C CYS A 300 -19.70 9.48 -13.25
N CYS A 301 -18.85 9.83 -14.20
CA CYS A 301 -17.98 11.00 -14.07
C CYS A 301 -18.15 11.95 -15.25
N LEU A 302 -17.99 13.24 -14.97
CA LEU A 302 -18.02 14.31 -15.96
C LEU A 302 -16.74 15.15 -15.81
N ARG A 303 -16.02 15.34 -16.91
CA ARG A 303 -14.77 16.11 -16.94
C ARG A 303 -14.81 17.17 -18.04
N ARG A 304 -14.37 18.37 -17.70
CA ARG A 304 -14.14 19.46 -18.66
C ARG A 304 -12.63 19.73 -18.74
N GLY A 305 -12.03 19.53 -19.91
CA GLY A 305 -10.59 19.74 -20.08
C GLY A 305 -9.73 18.96 -19.08
N GLU A 306 -8.80 19.64 -18.42
CA GLU A 306 -7.87 19.08 -17.43
C GLU A 306 -8.37 19.24 -15.98
N GLU A 307 -9.60 19.71 -15.76
CA GLU A 307 -10.16 19.84 -14.42
C GLU A 307 -10.35 18.47 -13.76
N PHE A 308 -10.35 18.45 -12.43
CA PHE A 308 -10.73 17.26 -11.67
C PHE A 308 -12.18 16.87 -12.05
N PRO A 309 -12.45 15.60 -12.40
CA PRO A 309 -13.78 15.20 -12.80
C PRO A 309 -14.76 15.30 -11.63
N LEU A 310 -16.02 15.67 -11.91
CA LEU A 310 -17.11 15.45 -11.00
C LEU A 310 -17.54 13.99 -11.08
N ILE A 311 -17.49 13.29 -9.95
CA ILE A 311 -17.73 11.85 -9.90
C ILE A 311 -18.92 11.57 -9.02
N PHE A 312 -19.84 10.74 -9.50
CA PHE A 312 -21.07 10.36 -8.84
C PHE A 312 -21.12 8.86 -8.63
N PHE A 313 -21.36 8.45 -7.39
CA PHE A 313 -21.57 7.06 -7.01
C PHE A 313 -23.02 6.87 -6.59
N PRO A 314 -23.72 5.84 -7.11
CA PRO A 314 -25.09 5.55 -6.69
C PRO A 314 -25.12 5.01 -5.26
N ALA A 315 -26.12 5.41 -4.48
CA ALA A 315 -26.43 4.73 -3.25
C ALA A 315 -26.78 3.25 -3.54
N ARG A 316 -26.58 2.39 -2.56
CA ARG A 316 -26.82 0.95 -2.70
C ARG A 316 -28.23 0.65 -3.23
N GLY A 317 -28.32 -0.17 -4.27
CA GLY A 317 -29.58 -0.52 -4.94
C GLY A 317 -30.07 0.50 -5.97
N ARG A 318 -29.29 1.57 -6.22
CA ARG A 318 -29.62 2.64 -7.20
C ARG A 318 -28.78 2.58 -8.48
N GLU A 319 -28.03 1.51 -8.68
CA GLU A 319 -27.11 1.35 -9.83
C GLU A 319 -27.84 1.42 -11.19
N GLY A 320 -29.09 0.96 -11.23
CA GLY A 320 -29.96 1.05 -12.43
C GLY A 320 -30.24 2.48 -12.86
N GLY A 321 -30.36 3.41 -11.91
CA GLY A 321 -30.63 4.83 -12.18
C GLY A 321 -29.55 5.52 -13.00
N LEU A 322 -28.28 5.09 -12.89
CA LEU A 322 -27.20 5.61 -13.73
C LEU A 322 -27.43 5.31 -15.22
N LYS A 323 -27.98 4.15 -15.57
CA LYS A 323 -28.28 3.80 -16.96
C LYS A 323 -29.34 4.73 -17.54
N GLU A 324 -30.41 4.99 -16.80
CA GLU A 324 -31.50 5.87 -17.22
C GLU A 324 -31.02 7.32 -17.38
N ILE A 325 -30.23 7.82 -16.43
CA ILE A 325 -29.68 9.17 -16.51
C ILE A 325 -28.73 9.31 -17.71
N PHE A 326 -27.94 8.30 -18.01
CA PHE A 326 -26.98 8.32 -19.11
C PHE A 326 -27.64 8.25 -20.52
N THR A 327 -28.94 8.06 -20.59
CA THR A 327 -29.72 8.17 -21.85
C THR A 327 -30.00 9.61 -22.27
N LYS A 328 -29.68 10.61 -21.42
CA LYS A 328 -29.86 12.04 -21.74
C LYS A 328 -29.01 12.48 -22.92
N GLU A 329 -29.47 13.49 -23.65
CA GLU A 329 -28.90 13.90 -24.92
C GLU A 329 -27.55 14.62 -24.79
N SER A 330 -27.27 15.23 -23.63
CA SER A 330 -26.01 15.96 -23.43
C SER A 330 -25.40 15.69 -22.05
N PRO A 331 -24.06 15.84 -21.90
CA PRO A 331 -23.41 15.79 -20.60
C PRO A 331 -23.95 16.81 -19.58
N ALA A 332 -24.41 17.97 -20.04
CA ALA A 332 -25.02 18.99 -19.17
C ALA A 332 -26.35 18.49 -18.59
N ASP A 333 -27.18 17.81 -19.38
CA ASP A 333 -28.43 17.22 -18.91
C ASP A 333 -28.20 16.03 -17.96
N ILE A 334 -27.14 15.25 -18.21
CA ILE A 334 -26.67 14.18 -17.31
C ILE A 334 -26.29 14.78 -15.96
N LEU A 335 -25.48 15.84 -15.94
CA LEU A 335 -25.07 16.54 -14.73
C LEU A 335 -26.27 17.06 -13.93
N ALA A 336 -27.16 17.79 -14.60
CA ALA A 336 -28.36 18.36 -13.96
C ALA A 336 -29.25 17.26 -13.34
N ALA A 337 -29.37 16.10 -13.99
CA ALA A 337 -30.13 14.98 -13.46
C ALA A 337 -29.46 14.35 -12.23
N LEU A 338 -28.13 14.18 -12.23
CA LEU A 338 -27.37 13.64 -11.11
C LEU A 338 -27.38 14.57 -9.90
N GLU A 339 -27.26 15.87 -10.09
CA GLU A 339 -27.30 16.86 -8.99
C GLU A 339 -28.68 17.00 -8.35
N LYS A 340 -29.74 16.75 -9.10
CA LYS A 340 -31.13 16.79 -8.60
C LYS A 340 -31.50 15.55 -7.79
N ASP A 341 -30.87 14.40 -8.06
CA ASP A 341 -31.20 13.13 -7.41
C ASP A 341 -30.30 12.88 -6.19
N ARG A 342 -30.89 12.97 -4.99
CA ARG A 342 -30.20 12.69 -3.71
C ARG A 342 -29.77 11.23 -3.53
N GLY A 343 -30.06 10.36 -4.46
CA GLY A 343 -29.62 8.95 -4.46
C GLY A 343 -28.19 8.74 -4.96
N PHE A 344 -27.44 9.82 -5.22
CA PHE A 344 -26.04 9.78 -5.66
C PHE A 344 -25.16 10.57 -4.72
N THR A 345 -24.00 9.99 -4.36
CA THR A 345 -22.93 10.70 -3.64
C THR A 345 -22.04 11.37 -4.68
N ARG A 346 -21.94 12.69 -4.62
CA ARG A 346 -21.04 13.49 -5.44
C ARG A 346 -19.67 13.58 -4.77
N ILE A 347 -18.62 13.35 -5.52
CA ILE A 347 -17.22 13.60 -5.13
C ILE A 347 -16.62 14.62 -6.09
N SER A 348 -16.04 15.66 -5.53
CA SER A 348 -15.34 16.75 -6.21
C SER A 348 -13.94 16.95 -5.62
N PHE A 349 -13.10 17.78 -6.23
CA PHE A 349 -11.77 18.09 -5.71
C PHE A 349 -11.78 18.63 -4.28
N GLU A 350 -12.82 19.37 -3.90
CA GLU A 350 -12.93 19.97 -2.57
C GLU A 350 -13.14 18.95 -1.44
N ASP A 351 -13.64 17.76 -1.77
CA ASP A 351 -13.92 16.71 -0.79
C ASP A 351 -12.65 15.98 -0.32
N PHE A 352 -11.50 16.21 -0.97
CA PHE A 352 -10.23 15.57 -0.65
C PHE A 352 -9.44 16.33 0.41
N SER A 353 -8.66 15.58 1.23
CA SER A 353 -7.69 16.14 2.15
C SER A 353 -6.53 16.80 1.40
N TRP A 354 -5.67 17.54 2.12
CA TRP A 354 -4.47 18.13 1.52
C TRP A 354 -3.53 17.06 0.92
N GLU A 355 -3.35 15.94 1.59
CA GLU A 355 -2.52 14.83 1.14
C GLU A 355 -3.07 14.19 -0.14
N GLU A 356 -4.40 13.96 -0.19
CA GLU A 356 -5.08 13.43 -1.37
C GLU A 356 -5.03 14.41 -2.56
N LYS A 357 -5.20 15.71 -2.31
CA LYS A 357 -5.02 16.78 -3.33
C LYS A 357 -3.60 16.83 -3.86
N THR A 358 -2.61 16.66 -2.99
CA THR A 358 -1.20 16.59 -3.36
C THR A 358 -0.92 15.37 -4.24
N LEU A 359 -1.46 14.21 -3.87
CA LEU A 359 -1.36 13.00 -4.68
C LEU A 359 -1.94 13.21 -6.08
N TYR A 360 -3.12 13.82 -6.20
CA TYR A 360 -3.72 14.10 -7.51
C TYR A 360 -2.89 15.09 -8.32
N ALA A 361 -2.33 16.14 -7.71
CA ALA A 361 -1.41 17.07 -8.39
C ALA A 361 -0.15 16.36 -8.92
N TRP A 362 0.36 15.40 -8.17
CA TRP A 362 1.44 14.51 -8.60
C TRP A 362 1.05 13.67 -9.83
N MET A 363 -0.14 13.05 -9.80
CA MET A 363 -0.68 12.28 -10.91
C MET A 363 -0.87 13.13 -12.17
N LEU A 364 -1.37 14.37 -12.02
CA LEU A 364 -1.47 15.36 -13.09
C LEU A 364 -0.11 15.68 -13.71
N ALA A 365 0.89 15.96 -12.87
CA ALA A 365 2.24 16.28 -13.32
C ALA A 365 2.89 15.10 -14.05
N ASP A 366 2.67 13.87 -13.57
CA ASP A 366 3.18 12.66 -14.20
C ASP A 366 2.48 12.37 -15.54
N SER A 367 1.15 12.51 -15.59
CA SER A 367 0.38 12.41 -16.84
C SER A 367 0.83 13.43 -17.88
N ALA A 368 0.98 14.70 -17.46
CA ALA A 368 1.48 15.76 -18.36
C ALA A 368 2.88 15.40 -18.88
N ARG A 369 3.77 14.91 -18.02
CA ARG A 369 5.11 14.45 -18.40
C ARG A 369 5.06 13.30 -19.40
N ASN A 370 4.19 12.31 -19.19
CA ASN A 370 4.03 11.17 -20.09
C ASN A 370 3.42 11.58 -21.44
N ASN A 371 2.44 12.47 -21.45
CA ASN A 371 1.81 12.98 -22.67
C ASN A 371 2.80 13.80 -23.51
N HIS A 372 3.74 14.50 -22.87
CA HIS A 372 4.79 15.27 -23.55
C HIS A 372 6.07 14.46 -23.82
N ALA A 373 6.16 13.21 -23.34
CA ALA A 373 7.35 12.38 -23.52
C ALA A 373 7.74 12.24 -25.00
N ALA A 374 6.79 11.97 -25.90
CA ALA A 374 7.06 11.84 -27.32
C ALA A 374 7.61 13.14 -27.92
N ALA A 375 7.08 14.30 -27.51
CA ALA A 375 7.56 15.60 -27.93
C ALA A 375 8.99 15.88 -27.41
N ILE A 376 9.24 15.55 -26.12
CA ILE A 376 10.57 15.70 -25.51
C ILE A 376 11.61 14.86 -26.25
N PHE A 377 11.28 13.61 -26.56
CA PHE A 377 12.18 12.72 -27.33
C PHE A 377 12.39 13.23 -28.76
N GLY A 378 11.34 13.70 -29.45
CA GLY A 378 11.48 14.31 -30.78
C GLY A 378 12.41 15.51 -30.77
N ILE A 379 12.21 16.45 -29.85
CA ILE A 379 13.07 17.61 -29.69
C ILE A 379 14.53 17.20 -29.36
N LEU A 380 14.73 16.23 -28.49
CA LEU A 380 16.05 15.72 -28.16
C LEU A 380 16.75 15.11 -29.39
N GLU A 381 16.05 14.33 -30.20
CA GLU A 381 16.60 13.77 -31.46
C GLU A 381 17.07 14.85 -32.40
N ASP A 382 16.28 15.93 -32.56
CA ASP A 382 16.65 17.08 -33.37
C ASP A 382 17.94 17.76 -32.85
N TYR A 383 18.04 17.94 -31.52
CA TYR A 383 19.25 18.46 -30.90
C TYR A 383 20.47 17.54 -31.07
N LEU A 384 20.31 16.25 -30.88
CA LEU A 384 21.40 15.28 -31.09
C LEU A 384 21.87 15.24 -32.53
N TYR A 385 20.94 15.34 -33.49
CA TYR A 385 21.24 15.44 -34.90
C TYR A 385 22.02 16.72 -35.22
N LEU A 386 21.61 17.88 -34.71
CA LEU A 386 22.30 19.16 -34.90
C LEU A 386 23.70 19.14 -34.28
N LEU A 387 23.81 18.72 -33.01
CA LEU A 387 25.10 18.67 -32.30
C LEU A 387 26.09 17.72 -32.96
N GLY A 388 25.65 16.61 -33.55
CA GLY A 388 26.49 15.66 -34.27
C GLY A 388 27.07 16.23 -35.59
N ARG A 389 26.50 17.29 -36.11
CA ARG A 389 26.96 17.95 -37.35
C ARG A 389 27.76 19.23 -37.14
N LEU A 390 27.78 19.76 -35.94
CA LEU A 390 28.54 20.98 -35.64
C LEU A 390 30.04 20.69 -35.55
N PRO A 391 30.89 21.51 -36.15
CA PRO A 391 32.34 21.32 -36.05
C PRO A 391 32.80 21.51 -34.59
N GLY A 392 33.48 20.52 -34.07
CA GLY A 392 33.77 20.33 -32.63
C GLY A 392 34.70 21.31 -31.93
N LYS A 393 35.01 22.47 -32.49
CA LYS A 393 36.07 23.37 -31.97
C LYS A 393 35.67 24.82 -31.70
N THR A 394 34.45 25.24 -31.92
CA THR A 394 34.00 26.63 -31.64
C THR A 394 32.90 26.67 -30.59
N LEU A 395 33.24 26.29 -29.38
CA LEU A 395 32.30 25.92 -28.31
C LEU A 395 31.55 27.11 -27.68
N SER A 396 32.07 28.35 -27.69
CA SER A 396 31.44 29.44 -26.94
C SER A 396 30.17 30.00 -27.60
N SER A 397 30.05 29.95 -28.92
CA SER A 397 28.86 30.41 -29.65
C SER A 397 27.67 29.45 -29.59
N TRP A 398 27.91 28.18 -29.24
CA TRP A 398 26.87 27.15 -29.15
C TRP A 398 26.45 26.81 -27.72
N ALA A 399 26.97 27.52 -26.71
CA ALA A 399 26.64 27.26 -25.29
C ALA A 399 25.12 27.30 -24.98
N PRO A 400 24.32 28.25 -25.53
CA PRO A 400 22.87 28.21 -25.31
C PRO A 400 22.19 27.00 -25.91
N LEU A 401 22.60 26.54 -27.10
CA LEU A 401 22.05 25.36 -27.75
C LEU A 401 22.35 24.09 -26.93
N ARG A 402 23.59 23.95 -26.43
CA ARG A 402 23.99 22.86 -25.57
C ARG A 402 23.25 22.88 -24.25
N ALA A 403 23.03 24.02 -23.62
CA ALA A 403 22.28 24.15 -22.39
C ALA A 403 20.82 23.69 -22.56
N GLN A 404 20.20 24.06 -23.67
CA GLN A 404 18.85 23.62 -24.01
C GLN A 404 18.82 22.10 -24.28
N ALA A 405 19.77 21.59 -25.08
CA ALA A 405 19.89 20.15 -25.33
C ALA A 405 20.09 19.35 -24.04
N ALA A 406 20.93 19.84 -23.10
CA ALA A 406 21.15 19.21 -21.81
C ALA A 406 19.86 19.20 -20.94
N ALA A 407 19.06 20.26 -20.99
CA ALA A 407 17.77 20.30 -20.28
C ALA A 407 16.79 19.24 -20.81
N TYR A 408 16.66 19.10 -22.14
CA TYR A 408 15.84 18.03 -22.73
C TYR A 408 16.42 16.65 -22.51
N ALA A 409 17.74 16.51 -22.53
CA ALA A 409 18.43 15.26 -22.20
C ALA A 409 18.12 14.80 -20.76
N GLY A 410 18.19 15.72 -19.79
CA GLY A 410 17.81 15.45 -18.41
C GLY A 410 16.35 15.03 -18.24
N GLN A 411 15.43 15.69 -18.95
CA GLN A 411 14.01 15.33 -18.96
C GLN A 411 13.79 13.93 -19.57
N ALA A 412 14.38 13.65 -20.71
CA ALA A 412 14.27 12.34 -21.37
C ALA A 412 14.85 11.21 -20.50
N ALA A 413 16.02 11.43 -19.90
CA ALA A 413 16.63 10.48 -18.97
C ALA A 413 15.74 10.26 -17.74
N GLY A 414 15.13 11.32 -17.17
CA GLY A 414 14.20 11.25 -16.07
C GLY A 414 12.94 10.43 -16.39
N ILE A 415 12.39 10.56 -17.59
CA ILE A 415 11.24 9.77 -18.05
C ILE A 415 11.59 8.28 -18.12
N VAL A 416 12.72 7.94 -18.74
CA VAL A 416 13.12 6.53 -18.89
C VAL A 416 13.53 5.93 -17.54
N PHE A 417 14.19 6.70 -16.67
CA PHE A 417 14.52 6.30 -15.30
C PHE A 417 13.24 5.98 -14.48
N SER A 418 12.26 6.88 -14.52
CA SER A 418 10.99 6.66 -13.80
C SER A 418 10.24 5.41 -14.29
N ARG A 419 10.27 5.12 -15.59
CA ARG A 419 9.71 3.88 -16.14
C ARG A 419 10.44 2.65 -15.64
N ALA A 420 11.77 2.67 -15.63
CA ALA A 420 12.59 1.59 -15.09
C ALA A 420 12.36 1.40 -13.59
N GLN A 421 12.15 2.47 -12.83
CA GLN A 421 11.84 2.41 -11.39
C GLN A 421 10.50 1.73 -11.11
N VAL A 422 9.45 2.08 -11.86
CA VAL A 422 8.11 1.51 -11.71
C VAL A 422 8.08 0.04 -12.13
N SER A 423 8.72 -0.28 -13.27
CA SER A 423 8.78 -1.64 -13.82
C SER A 423 10.21 -1.98 -14.25
N PRO A 424 11.07 -2.44 -13.33
CA PRO A 424 12.49 -2.69 -13.57
C PRO A 424 12.74 -3.95 -14.42
N SER A 425 12.10 -4.02 -15.60
CA SER A 425 12.34 -5.10 -16.56
C SER A 425 13.70 -4.94 -17.24
N PRO A 426 14.35 -6.03 -17.67
CA PRO A 426 15.59 -5.96 -18.45
C PRO A 426 15.50 -5.00 -19.64
N ALA A 427 14.36 -4.97 -20.33
CA ALA A 427 14.12 -4.11 -21.49
C ALA A 427 14.08 -2.61 -21.13
N GLU A 428 13.46 -2.21 -20.01
CA GLU A 428 13.43 -0.81 -19.58
C GLU A 428 14.81 -0.35 -19.09
N ILE A 429 15.56 -1.21 -18.40
CA ILE A 429 16.92 -0.92 -17.97
C ILE A 429 17.85 -0.80 -19.18
N GLU A 430 17.69 -1.63 -20.22
CA GLU A 430 18.46 -1.52 -21.46
C GLU A 430 18.17 -0.22 -22.20
N LYS A 431 16.90 0.21 -22.30
CA LYS A 431 16.52 1.51 -22.88
C LYS A 431 17.19 2.68 -22.13
N PHE A 432 17.19 2.62 -20.81
CA PHE A 432 17.85 3.64 -19.98
C PHE A 432 19.35 3.68 -20.24
N SER A 433 20.01 2.50 -20.26
CA SER A 433 21.44 2.40 -20.54
C SER A 433 21.81 2.86 -21.95
N ALA A 434 21.00 2.53 -22.96
CA ALA A 434 21.21 2.96 -24.34
C ALA A 434 21.07 4.49 -24.50
N LEU A 435 20.07 5.09 -23.86
CA LEU A 435 19.92 6.55 -23.84
C LEU A 435 21.10 7.21 -23.13
N ALA A 436 21.51 6.70 -21.96
CA ALA A 436 22.65 7.21 -21.21
C ALA A 436 23.95 7.22 -22.03
N ALA A 437 24.22 6.15 -22.78
CA ALA A 437 25.38 6.06 -23.66
C ALA A 437 25.34 7.12 -24.79
N ARG A 438 24.17 7.34 -25.38
CA ARG A 438 23.99 8.38 -26.44
C ARG A 438 24.19 9.79 -25.88
N LEU A 439 23.66 10.09 -24.69
CA LEU A 439 23.84 11.39 -24.03
C LEU A 439 25.31 11.64 -23.69
N LYS A 440 26.01 10.62 -23.18
CA LYS A 440 27.46 10.69 -22.93
C LYS A 440 28.25 10.98 -24.20
N ALA A 441 27.96 10.27 -25.29
CA ALA A 441 28.60 10.48 -26.58
C ALA A 441 28.38 11.91 -27.14
N ALA A 442 27.24 12.53 -26.80
CA ALA A 442 26.90 13.91 -27.17
C ALA A 442 27.45 14.96 -26.19
N GLY A 443 28.04 14.57 -25.05
CA GLY A 443 28.50 15.47 -23.99
C GLY A 443 27.34 16.17 -23.26
N LEU A 444 26.23 15.45 -23.03
CA LEU A 444 25.00 15.94 -22.40
C LEU A 444 24.66 15.21 -21.08
N GLU A 445 25.64 14.55 -20.48
CA GLU A 445 25.51 13.73 -19.28
C GLU A 445 25.08 14.51 -18.02
N GLY A 446 25.47 15.76 -17.88
CA GLY A 446 25.21 16.58 -16.69
C GLY A 446 23.77 17.10 -16.53
N GLY A 447 22.85 16.74 -17.43
CA GLY A 447 21.46 17.20 -17.39
C GLY A 447 20.52 16.36 -16.53
N PHE A 448 20.97 15.22 -16.00
CA PHE A 448 20.15 14.27 -15.24
C PHE A 448 20.65 14.11 -13.80
N ALA A 449 19.75 14.27 -12.83
CA ALA A 449 20.00 14.01 -11.42
C ALA A 449 18.78 13.26 -10.83
N PRO A 450 18.87 11.94 -10.63
CA PRO A 450 17.78 11.19 -10.01
C PRO A 450 17.67 11.51 -8.52
N SER A 451 16.46 11.29 -7.94
CA SER A 451 16.31 11.42 -6.48
C SER A 451 17.06 10.29 -5.75
N PRO A 452 17.59 10.56 -4.53
CA PRO A 452 18.25 9.52 -3.73
C PRO A 452 17.35 8.31 -3.47
N GLU A 453 16.07 8.53 -3.13
CA GLU A 453 15.10 7.48 -2.88
C GLU A 453 14.82 6.64 -4.14
N GLY A 454 14.61 7.30 -5.28
CA GLY A 454 14.42 6.62 -6.57
C GLY A 454 15.64 5.82 -7.01
N SER A 455 16.84 6.34 -6.73
CA SER A 455 18.10 5.66 -6.99
C SER A 455 18.26 4.40 -6.12
N ALA A 456 17.93 4.49 -4.83
CA ALA A 456 17.97 3.38 -3.90
C ALA A 456 16.98 2.27 -4.31
N GLU A 457 15.75 2.64 -4.64
CA GLU A 457 14.70 1.70 -5.03
C GLU A 457 15.04 0.95 -6.33
N LEU A 458 15.49 1.66 -7.36
CA LEU A 458 15.86 1.04 -8.63
C LEU A 458 17.08 0.14 -8.48
N ALA A 459 18.09 0.57 -7.71
CA ALA A 459 19.28 -0.24 -7.44
C ALA A 459 18.91 -1.53 -6.71
N ALA A 460 18.06 -1.47 -5.66
CA ALA A 460 17.59 -2.63 -4.91
C ALA A 460 16.87 -3.63 -5.81
N LYS A 461 15.82 -3.20 -6.50
CA LYS A 461 15.01 -4.05 -7.38
C LYS A 461 15.81 -4.70 -8.50
N THR A 462 16.90 -4.05 -8.96
CA THR A 462 17.75 -4.57 -10.03
C THR A 462 18.81 -5.54 -9.47
N ALA A 463 19.31 -5.29 -8.25
CA ALA A 463 20.36 -6.10 -7.64
C ALA A 463 19.83 -7.39 -6.99
N GLU A 464 18.62 -7.36 -6.39
CA GLU A 464 18.05 -8.52 -5.68
C GLU A 464 18.05 -9.84 -6.50
N PRO A 465 17.61 -9.89 -7.77
CA PRO A 465 17.66 -11.13 -8.54
C PRO A 465 19.09 -11.61 -8.80
N ALA A 466 20.04 -10.68 -8.99
CA ALA A 466 21.45 -11.01 -9.22
C ALA A 466 22.13 -11.54 -7.97
N LEU A 467 21.75 -11.05 -6.78
CA LEU A 467 22.26 -11.54 -5.49
C LEU A 467 21.65 -12.89 -5.12
N ALA A 468 20.36 -13.09 -5.38
CA ALA A 468 19.65 -14.32 -5.04
C ALA A 468 20.12 -15.53 -5.89
N SER A 469 20.37 -15.32 -7.19
CA SER A 469 20.79 -16.37 -8.11
C SER A 469 21.64 -15.78 -9.25
N PRO A 470 22.95 -15.61 -9.07
CA PRO A 470 23.83 -15.02 -10.07
C PRO A 470 23.90 -15.86 -11.34
N SER A 471 23.42 -15.29 -12.46
CA SER A 471 23.49 -15.85 -13.81
C SER A 471 23.75 -14.74 -14.82
N PRO A 472 24.18 -15.03 -16.06
CA PRO A 472 24.31 -14.00 -17.10
C PRO A 472 23.06 -13.18 -17.31
N GLU A 473 21.85 -13.79 -17.21
CA GLU A 473 20.55 -13.16 -17.39
C GLU A 473 20.23 -12.20 -16.24
N THR A 474 20.50 -12.58 -14.98
CA THR A 474 20.23 -11.74 -13.81
C THR A 474 21.28 -10.65 -13.62
N LEU A 475 22.51 -10.87 -14.07
CA LEU A 475 23.59 -9.90 -14.00
C LEU A 475 23.55 -8.83 -15.10
N ALA A 476 22.94 -9.13 -16.27
CA ALA A 476 22.89 -8.19 -17.39
C ALA A 476 22.15 -6.88 -17.06
N PRO A 477 20.97 -6.86 -16.41
CA PRO A 477 20.31 -5.63 -16.00
C PRO A 477 21.16 -4.81 -15.03
N LEU A 478 21.79 -5.45 -14.05
CA LEU A 478 22.65 -4.79 -13.06
C LEU A 478 23.86 -4.12 -13.74
N ARG A 479 24.52 -4.80 -14.67
CA ARG A 479 25.60 -4.26 -15.50
C ARG A 479 25.13 -3.06 -16.34
N ASN A 480 23.98 -3.17 -16.98
CA ASN A 480 23.43 -2.10 -17.81
C ASN A 480 23.07 -0.87 -16.98
N LEU A 481 22.51 -1.06 -15.79
CA LEU A 481 22.19 0.03 -14.87
C LEU A 481 23.46 0.72 -14.37
N LEU A 482 24.50 -0.04 -14.06
CA LEU A 482 25.80 0.49 -13.67
C LEU A 482 26.44 1.33 -14.80
N LYS A 483 26.37 0.84 -16.05
CA LYS A 483 26.82 1.63 -17.23
C LYS A 483 26.04 2.92 -17.37
N ALA A 484 24.72 2.90 -17.18
CA ALA A 484 23.89 4.09 -17.23
C ALA A 484 24.28 5.10 -16.14
N ALA A 485 24.47 4.65 -14.90
CA ALA A 485 24.91 5.51 -13.80
C ALA A 485 26.26 6.19 -14.08
N LEU A 486 27.21 5.45 -14.61
CA LEU A 486 28.52 5.99 -15.01
C LEU A 486 28.46 6.95 -16.20
N HIS A 487 27.61 6.67 -17.19
CA HIS A 487 27.47 7.52 -18.37
C HIS A 487 26.82 8.87 -18.04
N LEU A 488 25.89 8.88 -17.10
CA LEU A 488 25.12 10.09 -16.71
C LEU A 488 25.74 10.84 -15.53
N ASP A 489 26.84 10.34 -14.96
CA ASP A 489 27.44 10.87 -13.72
C ASP A 489 26.42 10.91 -12.55
N ALA A 490 25.57 9.88 -12.48
CA ALA A 490 24.48 9.78 -11.51
C ALA A 490 25.03 9.22 -10.18
N GLY A 491 25.66 10.09 -9.37
CA GLY A 491 26.39 9.72 -8.17
C GLY A 491 25.57 8.93 -7.14
N ASP A 492 24.32 9.33 -6.86
CA ASP A 492 23.44 8.63 -5.92
C ASP A 492 23.09 7.22 -6.39
N LEU A 493 22.77 7.04 -7.67
CA LEU A 493 22.50 5.73 -8.25
C LEU A 493 23.75 4.85 -8.21
N LEU A 494 24.91 5.41 -8.55
CA LEU A 494 26.18 4.70 -8.48
C LEU A 494 26.52 4.25 -7.06
N PHE A 495 26.32 5.12 -6.07
CA PHE A 495 26.54 4.81 -4.65
C PHE A 495 25.70 3.63 -4.18
N HIS A 496 24.39 3.63 -4.47
CA HIS A 496 23.51 2.53 -4.08
C HIS A 496 23.87 1.22 -4.79
N LEU A 497 24.21 1.26 -6.09
CA LEU A 497 24.66 0.09 -6.83
C LEU A 497 25.97 -0.47 -6.25
N GLN A 498 26.93 0.38 -5.91
CA GLN A 498 28.19 -0.05 -5.32
C GLN A 498 27.99 -0.78 -3.98
N ASN A 499 27.03 -0.36 -3.15
CA ASN A 499 26.71 -1.05 -1.90
C ASN A 499 26.21 -2.49 -2.15
N TYR A 500 25.28 -2.69 -3.10
CA TYR A 500 24.83 -4.04 -3.46
C TYR A 500 25.92 -4.88 -4.12
N LEU A 501 26.80 -4.26 -4.90
CA LEU A 501 27.93 -4.96 -5.51
C LEU A 501 28.98 -5.43 -4.49
N MET A 502 29.11 -4.73 -3.35
CA MET A 502 29.95 -5.21 -2.24
C MET A 502 29.49 -6.57 -1.73
N ASP A 503 28.18 -6.74 -1.57
CA ASP A 503 27.57 -8.00 -1.14
C ASP A 503 27.78 -9.10 -2.19
N LEU A 504 27.53 -8.79 -3.47
CA LEU A 504 27.76 -9.72 -4.58
C LEU A 504 29.22 -10.19 -4.63
N PHE A 505 30.18 -9.28 -4.46
CA PHE A 505 31.62 -9.62 -4.51
C PHE A 505 32.05 -10.37 -3.25
N ALA A 506 31.47 -10.10 -2.08
CA ALA A 506 31.70 -10.85 -0.87
C ALA A 506 31.21 -12.31 -0.99
N GLU A 507 30.08 -12.53 -1.62
CA GLU A 507 29.57 -13.88 -1.90
C GLU A 507 30.37 -14.56 -3.04
N ALA A 508 30.70 -13.83 -4.10
CA ALA A 508 31.56 -14.33 -5.18
C ALA A 508 32.93 -14.84 -4.65
N GLY A 509 33.41 -14.24 -3.56
CA GLY A 509 34.60 -14.71 -2.85
C GLY A 509 34.46 -16.08 -2.18
N LYS A 510 33.23 -16.55 -1.90
CA LYS A 510 32.93 -17.84 -1.26
C LYS A 510 32.61 -18.95 -2.27
N GLU A 511 31.94 -18.60 -3.37
CA GLU A 511 31.53 -19.53 -4.43
C GLU A 511 32.44 -19.42 -5.67
N LYS A 512 32.67 -20.55 -6.35
CA LYS A 512 33.40 -20.57 -7.63
C LYS A 512 32.41 -20.34 -8.77
N PHE A 513 32.25 -19.09 -9.19
CA PHE A 513 31.58 -18.81 -10.45
C PHE A 513 32.43 -19.39 -11.62
N THR A 514 31.74 -19.98 -12.60
CA THR A 514 32.40 -20.59 -13.77
C THR A 514 31.80 -20.04 -15.06
N GLY A 515 32.56 -20.13 -16.15
CA GLY A 515 32.09 -19.78 -17.49
C GLY A 515 31.62 -18.33 -17.63
N GLU A 516 30.46 -18.15 -18.27
CA GLU A 516 29.88 -16.82 -18.60
C GLU A 516 29.51 -16.00 -17.38
N THR A 517 29.08 -16.64 -16.29
CA THR A 517 28.73 -15.95 -15.03
C THR A 517 29.97 -15.28 -14.43
N ALA A 518 31.11 -15.98 -14.41
CA ALA A 518 32.37 -15.41 -13.93
C ALA A 518 32.82 -14.21 -14.77
N ALA A 519 32.69 -14.29 -16.10
CA ALA A 519 33.01 -13.19 -17.00
C ALA A 519 32.12 -11.97 -16.77
N ALA A 520 30.80 -12.18 -16.55
CA ALA A 520 29.85 -11.10 -16.25
C ALA A 520 30.15 -10.42 -14.90
N VAL A 521 30.46 -11.17 -13.86
CA VAL A 521 30.88 -10.63 -12.55
C VAL A 521 32.16 -9.84 -12.67
N GLN A 522 33.14 -10.32 -13.45
CA GLN A 522 34.41 -9.60 -13.69
C GLN A 522 34.20 -8.28 -14.45
N GLU A 523 33.31 -8.25 -15.46
CA GLU A 523 32.95 -7.00 -16.15
C GLU A 523 32.32 -5.99 -15.20
N ILE A 524 31.35 -6.42 -14.39
CA ILE A 524 30.68 -5.57 -13.39
C ILE A 524 31.68 -5.03 -12.37
N TYR A 525 32.58 -5.87 -11.90
CA TYR A 525 33.68 -5.47 -10.99
C TYR A 525 34.54 -4.38 -11.60
N SER A 526 34.98 -4.56 -12.83
CA SER A 526 35.82 -3.59 -13.54
C SER A 526 35.12 -2.23 -13.74
N LEU A 527 33.81 -2.25 -13.95
CA LEU A 527 33.02 -1.05 -14.12
C LEU A 527 32.73 -0.33 -12.79
N SER A 528 32.61 -1.06 -11.68
CA SER A 528 32.16 -0.51 -10.40
C SER A 528 33.15 0.45 -9.74
N GLY A 529 34.42 0.39 -10.06
CA GLY A 529 35.49 1.13 -9.40
C GLY A 529 35.76 0.71 -7.94
N ILE A 530 35.19 -0.41 -7.49
CA ILE A 530 35.35 -0.93 -6.13
C ILE A 530 36.68 -1.70 -6.05
N ILE A 531 37.49 -1.39 -5.05
CA ILE A 531 38.76 -2.08 -4.80
C ILE A 531 38.61 -3.01 -3.59
N ILE A 532 38.59 -4.32 -3.84
CA ILE A 532 38.52 -5.34 -2.79
C ILE A 532 39.75 -6.25 -2.93
N GLU A 533 40.68 -6.15 -2.01
CA GLU A 533 41.96 -6.92 -2.04
C GLU A 533 41.75 -8.44 -2.17
N ARG A 534 40.77 -9.00 -1.48
CA ARG A 534 40.45 -10.44 -1.56
C ARG A 534 39.86 -10.88 -2.90
N PHE A 535 39.23 -9.98 -3.63
CA PHE A 535 38.66 -10.28 -4.95
C PHE A 535 39.76 -10.30 -6.01
N ASN A 536 40.71 -9.37 -5.94
CA ASN A 536 41.84 -9.31 -6.85
C ASN A 536 42.73 -10.58 -6.77
N SER A 537 43.04 -11.08 -5.58
CA SER A 537 43.83 -12.32 -5.43
C SER A 537 43.12 -13.55 -6.00
N ARG A 538 41.79 -13.63 -5.97
CA ARG A 538 41.03 -14.74 -6.59
C ARG A 538 40.83 -14.59 -8.10
N LEU A 539 40.70 -13.37 -8.62
CA LEU A 539 40.72 -13.13 -10.06
C LEU A 539 42.04 -13.57 -10.69
N GLU A 540 43.16 -13.34 -10.02
CA GLU A 540 44.49 -13.80 -10.44
C GLU A 540 44.58 -15.34 -10.43
N GLU A 541 44.04 -16.02 -9.41
CA GLU A 541 43.95 -17.49 -9.38
C GLU A 541 43.06 -18.05 -10.50
N MET A 542 41.98 -17.37 -10.88
CA MET A 542 41.09 -17.78 -11.98
C MET A 542 41.75 -17.56 -13.36
N ALA A 543 42.45 -16.45 -13.54
CA ALA A 543 43.18 -16.13 -14.76
C ALA A 543 44.42 -17.03 -14.98
N GLY A 544 45.08 -17.47 -13.92
CA GLY A 544 46.23 -18.37 -13.98
C GLY A 544 45.89 -19.85 -14.20
N ARG A 545 44.61 -20.22 -14.31
CA ARG A 545 44.12 -21.60 -14.60
C ARG A 545 43.63 -21.79 -16.04
N LYS A 546 44.03 -20.91 -16.94
CA LYS A 546 44.02 -21.14 -18.38
C LYS A 546 45.40 -21.69 -18.77
#